data_73f0f8b69a3f0be8c6b1c4aee8565ac8
#
_entry.id   73f0f8b69a3f0be8c6b1c4aee8565ac8
#
_cell.length_a   1.000
_cell.length_b   1.000
_cell.length_c   1.000
_cell.angle_alpha   90.00
_cell.angle_beta   90.00
_cell.angle_gamma   90.00
#
_symmetry.space_group_name_H-M   'P 1'
#
loop_
_entity.id
_entity.type
_entity.pdbx_description
1 polymer ?
#
loop_
_entity_poly.entity_id
_entity_poly.type
_entity_poly.pdbx_seq_one_letter_code
_entity_poly.pdbx_strand_id
1 'polypeptide(L)'
;HMKEQFSLNDIKTTDNDVELDIWNNPLYVSYEMKDDGEILISCHDADNNELTTTEVDQEKQISNINDDRFENVQIQPIMYSNDTAGMSVYVDGISWNFTKTDDDGYLYMNPAGKAIKFPKVKQSHLFNDDAMSKRGHIWNDTIPVLGKHVFMGAGANSYLFEYPQNDYISQAYVYGFNSYGVKAHSWYLQQWVETGLIGTLSLIF
;
A
#
# COMPACT_ATOMS: atom_id res chain seq x y z
N HIS A 1 1.93 16.60 -3.18
CA HIS A 1 0.62 17.22 -2.97
C HIS A 1 -0.52 16.22 -2.70
N MET A 2 -0.51 14.98 -3.24
CA MET A 2 -1.44 13.94 -2.76
C MET A 2 -1.12 13.48 -1.32
N LYS A 3 0.16 13.46 -0.93
CA LYS A 3 0.57 13.15 0.45
C LYS A 3 0.03 14.14 1.51
N GLU A 4 -0.42 15.33 1.12
CA GLU A 4 -1.12 16.26 2.02
C GLU A 4 -2.62 16.00 2.12
N GLN A 5 -3.18 15.17 1.23
CA GLN A 5 -4.60 14.86 1.19
C GLN A 5 -4.96 13.52 1.87
N PHE A 6 -3.98 12.62 1.98
CA PHE A 6 -4.16 11.31 2.59
C PHE A 6 -3.18 11.14 3.75
N SER A 7 -3.63 10.54 4.83
CA SER A 7 -2.84 10.45 6.06
C SER A 7 -1.77 9.37 6.00
N LEU A 8 -1.99 8.29 5.26
CA LEU A 8 -1.06 7.15 5.18
C LEU A 8 0.02 7.38 4.13
N ASN A 9 1.27 7.47 4.57
CA ASN A 9 2.44 7.67 3.71
C ASN A 9 3.16 6.37 3.33
N ASP A 10 3.30 5.44 4.27
CA ASP A 10 4.04 4.18 4.07
C ASP A 10 3.50 3.09 5.00
N ILE A 11 3.68 1.84 4.61
CA ILE A 11 3.44 0.65 5.43
C ILE A 11 4.68 -0.24 5.36
N LYS A 12 5.11 -0.75 6.52
CA LYS A 12 6.16 -1.76 6.61
C LYS A 12 5.70 -2.91 7.49
N THR A 13 5.87 -4.13 7.02
CA THR A 13 5.64 -5.34 7.80
C THR A 13 6.96 -5.87 8.33
N THR A 14 7.04 -6.07 9.65
CA THR A 14 8.21 -6.61 10.33
C THR A 14 7.88 -7.96 10.99
N ASP A 15 8.82 -8.54 11.70
CA ASP A 15 8.59 -9.80 12.42
C ASP A 15 7.73 -9.56 13.67
N ASN A 16 7.76 -8.35 14.25
CA ASN A 16 7.13 -8.05 15.54
C ASN A 16 5.86 -7.21 15.42
N ASP A 17 5.76 -6.36 14.39
CA ASP A 17 4.70 -5.36 14.23
C ASP A 17 4.48 -4.97 12.77
N VAL A 18 3.47 -4.13 12.57
CA VAL A 18 3.22 -3.38 11.34
C VAL A 18 3.44 -1.90 11.65
N GLU A 19 4.39 -1.29 10.98
CA GLU A 19 4.63 0.15 11.02
C GLU A 19 3.80 0.85 9.95
N LEU A 20 2.97 1.81 10.35
CA LEU A 20 2.23 2.71 9.47
C LEU A 20 2.74 4.14 9.68
N ASP A 21 3.14 4.80 8.62
CA ASP A 21 3.50 6.22 8.68
C ASP A 21 2.27 7.08 8.43
N ILE A 22 1.70 7.64 9.49
CA ILE A 22 0.50 8.48 9.48
C ILE A 22 0.92 9.95 9.66
N TRP A 23 0.78 10.77 8.61
CA TRP A 23 1.18 12.19 8.64
C TRP A 23 2.63 12.41 9.13
N ASN A 24 3.57 11.53 8.77
CA ASN A 24 4.95 11.47 9.26
C ASN A 24 5.06 11.14 10.77
N ASN A 25 4.02 10.55 11.35
CA ASN A 25 4.06 9.97 12.69
C ASN A 25 4.00 8.44 12.57
N PRO A 26 5.05 7.71 12.94
CA PRO A 26 5.03 6.27 12.94
C PRO A 26 4.06 5.72 13.99
N LEU A 27 3.19 4.83 13.56
CA LEU A 27 2.30 4.03 14.39
C LEU A 27 2.69 2.57 14.22
N TYR A 28 2.95 1.88 15.32
CA TYR A 28 3.25 0.45 15.33
C TYR A 28 2.06 -0.31 15.88
N VAL A 29 1.59 -1.29 15.13
CA VAL A 29 0.44 -2.12 15.50
C VAL A 29 0.84 -3.58 15.48
N SER A 30 0.52 -4.28 16.56
CA SER A 30 0.73 -5.71 16.69
C SER A 30 -0.50 -6.40 17.28
N TYR A 31 -0.61 -7.70 17.11
CA TYR A 31 -1.64 -8.47 17.78
C TYR A 31 -1.08 -9.77 18.35
N GLU A 32 -1.73 -10.27 19.38
CA GLU A 32 -1.49 -11.55 20.01
C GLU A 32 -2.81 -12.31 20.12
N MET A 33 -2.79 -13.59 19.77
CA MET A 33 -3.94 -14.48 19.96
C MET A 33 -3.73 -15.25 21.26
N LYS A 34 -4.69 -15.13 22.18
CA LYS A 34 -4.70 -15.86 23.45
C LYS A 34 -5.16 -17.31 23.25
N ASP A 35 -4.92 -18.14 24.27
CA ASP A 35 -5.33 -19.54 24.28
C ASP A 35 -6.85 -19.77 24.18
N ASP A 36 -7.64 -18.77 24.60
CA ASP A 36 -9.11 -18.77 24.52
C ASP A 36 -9.64 -18.29 23.15
N GLY A 37 -8.73 -17.91 22.23
CA GLY A 37 -9.06 -17.41 20.90
C GLY A 37 -9.33 -15.90 20.84
N GLU A 38 -9.21 -15.17 21.96
CA GLU A 38 -9.29 -13.71 21.96
C GLU A 38 -8.06 -13.13 21.27
N ILE A 39 -8.27 -12.11 20.40
CA ILE A 39 -7.19 -11.38 19.73
C ILE A 39 -7.04 -10.03 20.43
N LEU A 40 -5.88 -9.79 21.01
CA LEU A 40 -5.51 -8.50 21.58
C LEU A 40 -4.67 -7.72 20.61
N ILE A 41 -5.08 -6.48 20.30
CA ILE A 41 -4.30 -5.56 19.49
C ILE A 41 -3.61 -4.56 20.40
N SER A 42 -2.31 -4.37 20.20
CA SER A 42 -1.47 -3.39 20.89
C SER A 42 -0.95 -2.36 19.90
N CYS A 43 -0.96 -1.10 20.33
CA CYS A 43 -0.47 0.02 19.53
C CYS A 43 0.58 0.80 20.32
N HIS A 44 1.64 1.25 19.67
CA HIS A 44 2.63 2.15 20.27
C HIS A 44 3.16 3.16 19.26
N ASP A 45 3.69 4.27 19.75
CA ASP A 45 4.31 5.31 18.92
C ASP A 45 5.81 5.06 18.72
N ALA A 46 6.48 5.99 18.03
CA ALA A 46 7.93 5.92 17.74
C ALA A 46 8.82 5.88 18.98
N ASP A 47 8.35 6.44 20.09
CA ASP A 47 9.06 6.45 21.37
C ASP A 47 8.73 5.22 22.24
N ASN A 48 8.01 4.25 21.67
CA ASN A 48 7.54 3.02 22.31
C ASN A 48 6.57 3.29 23.49
N ASN A 49 5.84 4.42 23.45
CA ASN A 49 4.76 4.66 24.38
C ASN A 49 3.53 3.88 23.94
N GLU A 50 2.95 3.11 24.85
CA GLU A 50 1.71 2.38 24.59
C GLU A 50 0.55 3.34 24.39
N LEU A 51 -0.22 3.15 23.33
CA LEU A 51 -1.39 3.95 22.98
C LEU A 51 -2.65 3.21 23.41
N THR A 52 -3.48 3.88 24.18
CA THR A 52 -4.77 3.33 24.62
C THR A 52 -5.79 3.39 23.50
N THR A 53 -6.76 2.49 23.53
CA THR A 53 -7.83 2.41 22.54
C THR A 53 -9.20 2.50 23.21
N THR A 54 -10.19 2.99 22.47
CA THR A 54 -11.59 3.01 22.90
C THR A 54 -12.44 2.28 21.86
N GLU A 55 -13.15 1.25 22.30
CA GLU A 55 -14.08 0.50 21.46
C GLU A 55 -15.26 1.40 21.04
N VAL A 56 -15.52 1.48 19.73
CA VAL A 56 -16.59 2.30 19.15
C VAL A 56 -17.70 1.48 18.51
N ASP A 57 -17.44 0.23 18.17
CA ASP A 57 -18.42 -0.72 17.63
C ASP A 57 -18.18 -2.11 18.25
N GLN A 58 -19.02 -2.48 19.23
CA GLN A 58 -18.91 -3.75 19.96
C GLN A 58 -19.26 -4.97 19.09
N GLU A 59 -20.18 -4.85 18.13
CA GLU A 59 -20.51 -5.95 17.21
C GLU A 59 -19.33 -6.32 16.31
N LYS A 60 -18.60 -5.30 15.86
CA LYS A 60 -17.45 -5.46 14.95
C LYS A 60 -16.10 -5.42 15.66
N GLN A 61 -16.10 -5.14 16.95
CA GLN A 61 -14.87 -4.98 17.77
C GLN A 61 -13.93 -3.90 17.21
N ILE A 62 -14.50 -2.82 16.63
CA ILE A 62 -13.73 -1.70 16.11
C ILE A 62 -13.37 -0.75 17.25
N SER A 63 -12.11 -0.37 17.33
CA SER A 63 -11.60 0.57 18.33
C SER A 63 -10.87 1.74 17.66
N ASN A 64 -11.04 2.93 18.22
CA ASN A 64 -10.23 4.12 17.89
C ASN A 64 -8.98 4.16 18.77
N ILE A 65 -7.92 4.75 18.27
CA ILE A 65 -6.73 5.08 19.04
C ILE A 65 -6.96 6.43 19.73
N ASN A 66 -6.69 6.50 21.05
CA ASN A 66 -6.89 7.70 21.86
C ASN A 66 -5.68 8.64 21.78
N ASP A 67 -5.36 9.10 20.58
CA ASP A 67 -4.27 10.03 20.32
C ASP A 67 -4.65 10.87 19.09
N ASP A 68 -4.59 12.19 19.21
CA ASP A 68 -4.99 13.14 18.15
C ASP A 68 -4.18 12.95 16.85
N ARG A 69 -2.96 12.43 16.94
CA ARG A 69 -2.13 12.12 15.76
C ARG A 69 -2.71 11.01 14.87
N PHE A 70 -3.57 10.15 15.46
CA PHE A 70 -4.12 8.95 14.85
C PHE A 70 -5.66 8.91 14.87
N GLU A 71 -6.32 10.09 14.95
CA GLU A 71 -7.78 10.20 15.04
C GLU A 71 -8.54 9.55 13.87
N ASN A 72 -7.90 9.43 12.70
CA ASN A 72 -8.44 8.81 11.50
C ASN A 72 -8.06 7.32 11.36
N VAL A 73 -7.47 6.74 12.41
CA VAL A 73 -7.07 5.34 12.44
C VAL A 73 -8.00 4.54 13.36
N GLN A 74 -8.51 3.43 12.83
CA GLN A 74 -9.29 2.45 13.59
C GLN A 74 -8.64 1.09 13.44
N ILE A 75 -8.80 0.26 14.47
CA ILE A 75 -8.26 -1.10 14.49
C ILE A 75 -9.38 -2.10 14.76
N GLN A 76 -9.25 -3.29 14.19
CA GLN A 76 -10.21 -4.37 14.35
C GLN A 76 -9.50 -5.73 14.34
N PRO A 77 -9.76 -6.61 15.31
CA PRO A 77 -9.33 -8.01 15.23
C PRO A 77 -10.11 -8.75 14.15
N ILE A 78 -9.43 -9.63 13.40
CA ILE A 78 -10.05 -10.43 12.34
C ILE A 78 -9.66 -11.90 12.50
N MET A 79 -10.63 -12.80 12.27
CA MET A 79 -10.37 -14.23 12.07
C MET A 79 -10.57 -14.58 10.59
N TYR A 80 -9.51 -14.95 9.89
CA TYR A 80 -9.57 -15.40 8.49
C TYR A 80 -10.05 -16.85 8.38
N SER A 81 -9.67 -17.68 9.37
CA SER A 81 -10.09 -19.07 9.52
C SER A 81 -9.99 -19.46 11.01
N ASN A 82 -10.40 -20.70 11.36
CA ASN A 82 -10.34 -21.16 12.76
C ASN A 82 -8.93 -21.07 13.38
N ASP A 83 -7.87 -21.11 12.54
CA ASP A 83 -6.49 -21.14 12.99
C ASP A 83 -5.67 -19.92 12.51
N THR A 84 -6.31 -18.98 11.81
CA THR A 84 -5.59 -17.81 11.24
C THR A 84 -6.21 -16.52 11.74
N ALA A 85 -5.57 -15.96 12.74
CA ALA A 85 -5.88 -14.62 13.25
C ALA A 85 -5.23 -13.53 12.42
N GLY A 86 -5.75 -12.31 12.55
CA GLY A 86 -5.20 -11.13 11.95
C GLY A 86 -5.78 -9.85 12.53
N MET A 87 -5.41 -8.75 11.95
CA MET A 87 -5.95 -7.44 12.28
C MET A 87 -6.23 -6.63 11.02
N SER A 88 -7.25 -5.79 11.09
CA SER A 88 -7.53 -4.74 10.13
C SER A 88 -7.19 -3.39 10.73
N VAL A 89 -6.41 -2.61 10.03
CA VAL A 89 -6.16 -1.21 10.37
C VAL A 89 -6.85 -0.37 9.31
N TYR A 90 -7.80 0.44 9.73
CA TYR A 90 -8.50 1.37 8.85
C TYR A 90 -7.79 2.72 8.94
N VAL A 91 -7.41 3.26 7.80
CA VAL A 91 -6.84 4.61 7.69
C VAL A 91 -7.63 5.37 6.66
N ASP A 92 -8.18 6.52 7.00
CA ASP A 92 -9.09 7.30 6.14
C ASP A 92 -10.28 6.47 5.61
N GLY A 93 -10.75 5.48 6.39
CA GLY A 93 -11.81 4.56 5.99
C GLY A 93 -11.39 3.44 5.03
N ILE A 94 -10.11 3.35 4.68
CA ILE A 94 -9.54 2.28 3.85
C ILE A 94 -9.00 1.17 4.75
N SER A 95 -9.41 -0.06 4.52
CA SER A 95 -9.01 -1.23 5.30
C SER A 95 -7.68 -1.82 4.81
N TRP A 96 -6.74 -1.98 5.71
CA TRP A 96 -5.45 -2.64 5.53
C TRP A 96 -5.40 -3.86 6.42
N ASN A 97 -5.38 -5.03 5.80
CA ASN A 97 -5.53 -6.31 6.50
C ASN A 97 -4.17 -6.99 6.66
N PHE A 98 -3.89 -7.47 7.86
CA PHE A 98 -2.62 -8.11 8.19
C PHE A 98 -2.85 -9.43 8.90
N THR A 99 -1.93 -10.37 8.67
CA THR A 99 -1.82 -11.62 9.41
C THR A 99 -0.38 -11.82 9.83
N LYS A 100 -0.12 -12.77 10.72
CA LYS A 100 1.23 -13.10 11.19
C LYS A 100 1.49 -14.59 11.00
N THR A 101 2.71 -14.92 10.57
CA THR A 101 3.21 -16.30 10.52
C THR A 101 4.49 -16.42 11.33
N ASP A 102 4.80 -17.62 11.81
CA ASP A 102 6.00 -17.86 12.60
C ASP A 102 7.28 -17.65 11.80
N ASP A 103 7.25 -17.98 10.50
CA ASP A 103 8.42 -17.93 9.62
C ASP A 103 8.69 -16.53 9.08
N ASP A 104 7.64 -15.77 8.73
CA ASP A 104 7.76 -14.50 8.00
C ASP A 104 7.34 -13.27 8.80
N GLY A 105 6.86 -13.43 10.05
CA GLY A 105 6.31 -12.34 10.85
C GLY A 105 5.03 -11.77 10.25
N TYR A 106 4.83 -10.44 10.31
CA TYR A 106 3.63 -9.81 9.76
C TYR A 106 3.64 -9.76 8.24
N LEU A 107 2.47 -10.09 7.66
CA LEU A 107 2.21 -10.10 6.23
C LEU A 107 0.94 -9.30 5.92
N TYR A 108 0.94 -8.60 4.81
CA TYR A 108 -0.23 -7.91 4.28
C TYR A 108 -1.09 -8.88 3.46
N MET A 109 -2.40 -8.89 3.75
CA MET A 109 -3.39 -9.61 2.97
C MET A 109 -3.82 -8.75 1.80
N ASN A 110 -3.28 -9.02 0.62
CA ASN A 110 -3.59 -8.23 -0.56
C ASN A 110 -5.04 -8.43 -1.05
N PRO A 111 -5.55 -7.59 -1.96
CA PRO A 111 -6.92 -7.72 -2.47
C PRO A 111 -7.23 -9.07 -3.14
N ALA A 112 -6.22 -9.83 -3.56
CA ALA A 112 -6.37 -11.19 -4.10
C ALA A 112 -6.43 -12.27 -3.00
N GLY A 113 -6.43 -11.89 -1.70
CA GLY A 113 -6.45 -12.80 -0.57
C GLY A 113 -5.13 -13.53 -0.31
N LYS A 114 -4.01 -13.01 -0.83
CA LYS A 114 -2.69 -13.59 -0.64
C LYS A 114 -1.91 -12.81 0.42
N ALA A 115 -1.34 -13.52 1.39
CA ALA A 115 -0.42 -12.96 2.38
C ALA A 115 0.96 -12.71 1.75
N ILE A 116 1.44 -11.48 1.83
CA ILE A 116 2.73 -11.05 1.24
C ILE A 116 3.43 -10.05 2.18
N LYS A 117 4.74 -9.95 2.12
CA LYS A 117 5.44 -8.78 2.70
C LYS A 117 4.95 -7.52 1.97
N PHE A 118 4.71 -6.43 2.71
CA PHE A 118 4.22 -5.21 2.07
C PHE A 118 5.26 -4.70 1.06
N PRO A 119 4.90 -4.55 -0.22
CA PRO A 119 5.86 -4.24 -1.25
C PRO A 119 6.28 -2.78 -1.20
N LYS A 120 7.57 -2.51 -1.47
CA LYS A 120 8.06 -1.16 -1.70
C LYS A 120 8.10 -0.88 -3.19
N VAL A 121 7.36 0.11 -3.62
CA VAL A 121 7.34 0.54 -5.02
C VAL A 121 8.22 1.77 -5.18
N LYS A 122 9.07 1.76 -6.20
CA LYS A 122 9.90 2.90 -6.54
C LYS A 122 9.10 3.82 -7.46
N GLN A 123 8.85 5.03 -6.99
CA GLN A 123 8.15 6.08 -7.73
C GLN A 123 9.07 7.25 -8.09
N SER A 124 8.78 7.96 -9.15
CA SER A 124 9.28 9.30 -9.38
C SER A 124 8.31 10.33 -8.78
N HIS A 125 8.77 11.55 -8.60
CA HIS A 125 7.94 12.67 -8.13
C HIS A 125 8.02 13.85 -9.11
N LEU A 126 8.11 13.54 -10.41
CA LEU A 126 8.26 14.54 -11.46
C LEU A 126 6.93 15.22 -11.81
N PHE A 127 5.82 14.54 -11.60
CA PHE A 127 4.49 15.03 -11.91
C PHE A 127 3.67 15.17 -10.61
N ASN A 128 2.73 16.12 -10.63
CA ASN A 128 1.67 16.11 -9.64
C ASN A 128 0.74 14.92 -9.94
N ASP A 129 0.48 14.08 -8.95
CA ASP A 129 -0.30 12.86 -9.11
C ASP A 129 -1.72 13.12 -9.62
N ASP A 130 -2.35 14.25 -9.24
CA ASP A 130 -3.66 14.65 -9.71
C ASP A 130 -3.66 15.29 -11.11
N ALA A 131 -2.47 15.55 -11.66
CA ALA A 131 -2.37 16.17 -12.97
C ALA A 131 -3.00 15.29 -14.06
N MET A 132 -3.60 15.95 -15.06
CA MET A 132 -4.16 15.29 -16.23
C MET A 132 -5.17 14.15 -15.88
N SER A 133 -6.07 14.40 -14.95
CA SER A 133 -7.09 13.44 -14.50
C SER A 133 -6.44 12.19 -13.89
N LYS A 134 -5.54 12.39 -12.93
CA LYS A 134 -4.79 11.36 -12.17
C LYS A 134 -3.76 10.56 -13.00
N ARG A 135 -3.42 11.04 -14.19
CA ARG A 135 -2.38 10.40 -15.02
C ARG A 135 -0.98 10.66 -14.50
N GLY A 136 -0.77 11.77 -13.75
CA GLY A 136 0.50 12.09 -13.12
C GLY A 136 1.02 10.94 -12.26
N HIS A 137 0.15 10.29 -11.47
CA HIS A 137 0.49 9.11 -10.70
C HIS A 137 0.99 7.95 -11.60
N ILE A 138 0.24 7.59 -12.66
CA ILE A 138 0.65 6.53 -13.59
C ILE A 138 2.02 6.83 -14.21
N TRP A 139 2.31 8.09 -14.51
CA TRP A 139 3.60 8.48 -15.08
C TRP A 139 4.72 8.42 -14.05
N ASN A 140 4.45 8.82 -12.80
CA ASN A 140 5.41 8.70 -11.70
C ASN A 140 5.81 7.24 -11.44
N ASP A 141 4.88 6.30 -11.56
CA ASP A 141 5.15 4.86 -11.46
C ASP A 141 5.87 4.32 -12.70
N THR A 142 5.56 4.86 -13.90
CA THR A 142 6.14 4.38 -15.15
C THR A 142 7.59 4.82 -15.32
N ILE A 143 7.97 6.04 -14.89
CA ILE A 143 9.31 6.59 -15.11
C ILE A 143 10.43 5.70 -14.58
N PRO A 144 10.38 5.13 -13.37
CA PRO A 144 11.41 4.19 -12.92
C PRO A 144 11.53 2.93 -13.78
N VAL A 145 10.44 2.51 -14.43
CA VAL A 145 10.41 1.36 -15.32
C VAL A 145 11.20 1.65 -16.60
N LEU A 146 11.15 2.89 -17.13
CA LEU A 146 11.87 3.29 -18.34
C LEU A 146 13.36 3.01 -18.26
N GLY A 147 13.95 3.12 -17.06
CA GLY A 147 15.37 2.83 -16.83
C GLY A 147 15.78 1.38 -17.15
N LYS A 148 14.84 0.43 -17.10
CA LYS A 148 15.07 -0.97 -17.44
C LYS A 148 15.06 -1.19 -18.96
N HIS A 149 14.40 -0.30 -19.71
CA HIS A 149 14.10 -0.44 -21.13
C HIS A 149 14.73 0.68 -21.99
N VAL A 150 15.97 1.11 -21.65
CA VAL A 150 16.65 2.20 -22.37
C VAL A 150 16.97 1.81 -23.80
N PHE A 151 17.50 0.60 -24.03
CA PHE A 151 17.93 0.15 -25.36
C PHE A 151 16.88 -0.69 -26.05
N MET A 152 16.33 -1.64 -25.33
CA MET A 152 15.34 -2.59 -25.86
C MET A 152 14.11 -2.56 -24.96
N GLY A 153 12.92 -2.53 -25.56
CA GLY A 153 11.67 -2.63 -24.84
C GLY A 153 11.37 -4.04 -24.35
N ALA A 154 10.35 -4.17 -23.54
CA ALA A 154 9.87 -5.45 -23.04
C ALA A 154 9.03 -6.25 -24.06
N GLY A 155 8.72 -5.63 -25.21
CA GLY A 155 7.88 -6.22 -26.27
C GLY A 155 6.51 -5.55 -26.39
N ALA A 156 5.82 -5.82 -27.49
CA ALA A 156 4.50 -5.25 -27.74
C ALA A 156 3.48 -5.71 -26.67
N ASN A 157 2.66 -4.79 -26.19
CA ASN A 157 1.64 -4.99 -25.15
C ASN A 157 2.20 -5.48 -23.80
N SER A 158 3.50 -5.32 -23.53
CA SER A 158 4.12 -5.72 -22.27
C SER A 158 3.89 -4.73 -21.12
N TYR A 159 3.40 -3.53 -21.39
CA TYR A 159 3.23 -2.48 -20.39
C TYR A 159 2.50 -2.96 -19.11
N LEU A 160 1.43 -3.74 -19.25
CA LEU A 160 0.67 -4.31 -18.14
C LEU A 160 1.55 -5.14 -17.17
N PHE A 161 2.56 -5.84 -17.69
CA PHE A 161 3.44 -6.70 -16.89
C PHE A 161 4.62 -5.95 -16.30
N GLU A 162 4.98 -4.82 -16.89
CA GLU A 162 6.11 -3.98 -16.46
C GLU A 162 5.69 -2.89 -15.47
N TYR A 163 4.43 -2.44 -15.53
CA TYR A 163 3.87 -1.47 -14.62
C TYR A 163 3.80 -2.05 -13.19
N PRO A 164 4.19 -1.29 -12.14
CA PRO A 164 4.14 -1.78 -10.76
C PRO A 164 2.70 -1.90 -10.26
N GLN A 165 2.09 -3.07 -10.48
CA GLN A 165 0.71 -3.35 -10.05
C GLN A 165 0.54 -3.49 -8.52
N ASN A 166 1.61 -3.39 -7.77
CA ASN A 166 1.66 -3.62 -6.32
C ASN A 166 1.88 -2.34 -5.49
N ASP A 167 1.66 -1.17 -6.08
CA ASP A 167 1.58 0.08 -5.33
C ASP A 167 0.19 0.22 -4.68
N TYR A 168 -0.01 -0.55 -3.60
CA TYR A 168 -1.32 -0.65 -2.96
C TYR A 168 -1.76 0.64 -2.30
N ILE A 169 -0.86 1.44 -1.70
CA ILE A 169 -1.21 2.70 -1.05
C ILE A 169 -1.75 3.69 -2.09
N SER A 170 -0.97 3.94 -3.14
CA SER A 170 -1.39 4.88 -4.17
C SER A 170 -2.63 4.39 -4.92
N GLN A 171 -2.72 3.10 -5.20
CA GLN A 171 -3.92 2.52 -5.83
C GLN A 171 -5.16 2.74 -4.98
N ALA A 172 -5.09 2.50 -3.66
CA ALA A 172 -6.21 2.64 -2.75
C ALA A 172 -6.78 4.06 -2.76
N TYR A 173 -5.89 5.06 -2.69
CA TYR A 173 -6.29 6.47 -2.63
C TYR A 173 -6.65 7.08 -3.97
N VAL A 174 -6.04 6.62 -5.08
CA VAL A 174 -6.24 7.23 -6.41
C VAL A 174 -7.38 6.57 -7.18
N TYR A 175 -7.40 5.25 -7.24
CA TYR A 175 -8.27 4.50 -8.15
C TYR A 175 -9.15 3.47 -7.46
N GLY A 176 -8.87 3.13 -6.21
CA GLY A 176 -9.42 1.98 -5.51
C GLY A 176 -8.68 0.67 -5.83
N PHE A 177 -8.75 -0.30 -4.92
CA PHE A 177 -7.99 -1.56 -4.97
C PHE A 177 -8.25 -2.45 -6.21
N ASN A 178 -9.36 -2.24 -6.93
CA ASN A 178 -9.72 -3.05 -8.09
C ASN A 178 -9.21 -2.47 -9.42
N SER A 179 -8.35 -1.45 -9.36
CA SER A 179 -7.82 -0.79 -10.55
C SER A 179 -6.42 -1.29 -10.87
N TYR A 180 -6.19 -1.60 -12.14
CA TYR A 180 -4.90 -2.05 -12.65
C TYR A 180 -4.35 -1.08 -13.69
N GLY A 181 -3.06 -0.79 -13.62
CA GLY A 181 -2.35 0.02 -14.60
C GLY A 181 -2.14 -0.73 -15.91
N VAL A 182 -3.14 -0.72 -16.80
CA VAL A 182 -3.07 -1.44 -18.08
C VAL A 182 -2.46 -0.62 -19.21
N LYS A 183 -2.41 0.72 -19.07
CA LYS A 183 -1.89 1.66 -20.08
C LYS A 183 -1.23 2.86 -19.41
N ALA A 184 -0.17 3.37 -20.00
CA ALA A 184 0.52 4.59 -19.54
C ALA A 184 -0.32 5.87 -19.72
N HIS A 185 -1.38 5.85 -20.50
CA HIS A 185 -2.12 7.05 -20.94
C HIS A 185 -1.22 8.14 -21.55
N SER A 186 -0.04 7.73 -22.00
CA SER A 186 0.93 8.49 -22.76
C SER A 186 1.54 7.54 -23.79
N TRP A 187 1.34 7.86 -25.08
CA TRP A 187 1.87 7.03 -26.15
C TRP A 187 3.40 6.92 -26.06
N TYR A 188 4.08 8.01 -25.75
CA TYR A 188 5.56 8.02 -25.65
C TYR A 188 6.08 7.12 -24.54
N LEU A 189 5.49 7.17 -23.34
CA LEU A 189 5.90 6.35 -22.20
C LEU A 189 5.61 4.87 -22.47
N GLN A 190 4.45 4.56 -23.05
CA GLN A 190 4.09 3.19 -23.39
C GLN A 190 5.01 2.62 -24.44
N GLN A 191 5.26 3.36 -25.54
CA GLN A 191 6.18 2.93 -26.58
C GLN A 191 7.60 2.73 -26.04
N TRP A 192 8.08 3.60 -25.16
CA TRP A 192 9.39 3.41 -24.55
C TRP A 192 9.48 2.11 -23.77
N VAL A 193 8.51 1.78 -22.92
CA VAL A 193 8.47 0.49 -22.21
C VAL A 193 8.43 -0.67 -23.18
N GLU A 194 7.62 -0.59 -24.24
CA GLU A 194 7.38 -1.70 -25.18
C GLU A 194 8.48 -1.88 -26.23
N THR A 195 9.07 -0.79 -26.74
CA THR A 195 10.06 -0.84 -27.85
C THR A 195 11.45 -0.32 -27.49
N GLY A 196 11.62 0.23 -26.28
CA GLY A 196 12.84 0.91 -25.86
C GLY A 196 12.93 2.34 -26.40
N LEU A 197 13.89 3.11 -25.88
CA LEU A 197 14.10 4.50 -26.31
C LEU A 197 14.43 4.60 -27.79
N ILE A 198 15.30 3.69 -28.31
CA ILE A 198 15.72 3.71 -29.73
C ILE A 198 14.51 3.43 -30.64
N GLY A 199 13.69 2.43 -30.30
CA GLY A 199 12.46 2.14 -31.04
C GLY A 199 11.47 3.30 -31.01
N THR A 200 11.28 3.91 -29.84
CA THR A 200 10.39 5.08 -29.69
C THR A 200 10.88 6.27 -30.52
N LEU A 201 12.17 6.59 -30.48
CA LEU A 201 12.74 7.66 -31.30
C LEU A 201 12.60 7.39 -32.79
N SER A 202 12.79 6.15 -33.24
CA SER A 202 12.63 5.77 -34.67
C SER A 202 11.18 5.88 -35.18
N LEU A 203 10.19 5.89 -34.28
CA LEU A 203 8.78 6.10 -34.62
C LEU A 203 8.39 7.58 -34.70
N ILE A 204 9.21 8.47 -34.13
CA ILE A 204 8.97 9.92 -34.12
C ILE A 204 9.59 10.60 -35.33
N PHE A 205 10.72 10.05 -35.86
CA PHE A 205 11.51 10.59 -36.98
C PHE A 205 11.38 9.70 -38.21
#